data_c0e9414ba9ff59594912242361bb6455
#
_entry.id   c0e9414ba9ff59594912242361bb6455
#
_cell.length_a   1.000
_cell.length_b   1.000
_cell.length_c   1.000
_cell.angle_alpha   90.00
_cell.angle_beta   90.00
_cell.angle_gamma   90.00
#
_symmetry.space_group_name_H-M   'P 1'
#
loop_
_entity.id
_entity.type
_entity.pdbx_description
1 polymer ?
#
loop_
_entity_poly.entity_id
_entity_poly.type
_entity_poly.pdbx_seq_one_letter_code
_entity_poly.pdbx_strand_id
1 'polypeptide(L)'
;IAAVSYCINGTHNLNPETRARIQNAIKELNYIPNSQARNLKRQASRELCAIFPDLENLCYNEFLKGILMKAESSNYSLNISCSYNDISQEQMLITNAVSKHYAGIFLVTCQPQNTKFFQNIQQHHPIELVFLERLPDKMDVIYYGFDNYKTLHYLTSQLIKNGYRDIALLT
;
A
#
# COMPACT_ATOMS: atom_id res chain seq x y z
N ILE A 1 -10.78 -16.59 26.82
CA ILE A 1 -10.31 -16.00 25.55
C ILE A 1 -10.83 -14.55 25.41
N ALA A 2 -12.12 -14.25 25.66
CA ALA A 2 -12.68 -12.91 25.53
C ALA A 2 -12.00 -11.86 26.44
N ALA A 3 -11.78 -12.17 27.72
CA ALA A 3 -11.15 -11.26 28.68
C ALA A 3 -9.73 -10.85 28.30
N VAL A 4 -8.93 -11.78 27.76
CA VAL A 4 -7.57 -11.49 27.24
C VAL A 4 -7.63 -10.52 26.07
N SER A 5 -8.57 -10.74 25.12
CA SER A 5 -8.79 -9.84 23.99
C SER A 5 -9.23 -8.44 24.45
N TYR A 6 -10.10 -8.34 25.45
CA TYR A 6 -10.53 -7.08 26.03
C TYR A 6 -9.39 -6.34 26.73
N CYS A 7 -8.54 -7.07 27.45
CA CYS A 7 -7.37 -6.52 28.12
C CYS A 7 -6.37 -5.92 27.13
N ILE A 8 -6.08 -6.64 26.03
CA ILE A 8 -5.12 -6.23 25.01
C ILE A 8 -5.65 -5.05 24.17
N ASN A 9 -6.94 -5.06 23.83
CA ASN A 9 -7.53 -4.05 22.93
C ASN A 9 -8.12 -2.83 23.65
N GLY A 10 -8.21 -2.86 25.00
CA GLY A 10 -8.79 -1.76 25.77
C GLY A 10 -10.30 -1.53 25.54
N THR A 11 -11.02 -2.53 24.99
CA THR A 11 -12.40 -2.38 24.49
C THR A 11 -13.48 -2.52 25.55
N HIS A 12 -13.16 -3.03 26.74
CA HIS A 12 -14.09 -3.16 27.86
C HIS A 12 -13.40 -2.80 29.18
N ASN A 13 -14.17 -2.25 30.10
CA ASN A 13 -13.72 -2.01 31.47
C ASN A 13 -13.62 -3.36 32.21
N LEU A 14 -12.40 -3.86 32.32
CA LEU A 14 -12.09 -4.99 33.19
C LEU A 14 -11.77 -4.48 34.57
N ASN A 15 -12.17 -5.25 35.60
CA ASN A 15 -11.75 -5.02 36.97
C ASN A 15 -10.21 -4.90 37.00
N PRO A 16 -9.64 -3.90 37.72
CA PRO A 16 -8.20 -3.67 37.79
C PRO A 16 -7.38 -4.91 38.17
N GLU A 17 -7.87 -5.72 39.13
CA GLU A 17 -7.22 -6.95 39.54
C GLU A 17 -7.18 -8.00 38.42
N THR A 18 -8.30 -8.16 37.70
CA THR A 18 -8.37 -9.08 36.53
C THR A 18 -7.44 -8.62 35.41
N ARG A 19 -7.37 -7.33 35.16
CA ARG A 19 -6.46 -6.74 34.18
C ARG A 19 -5.01 -7.03 34.52
N ALA A 20 -4.61 -6.80 35.80
CA ALA A 20 -3.24 -7.05 36.26
C ALA A 20 -2.87 -8.54 36.14
N ARG A 21 -3.76 -9.47 36.53
CA ARG A 21 -3.54 -10.92 36.36
C ARG A 21 -3.33 -11.31 34.89
N ILE A 22 -4.14 -10.77 33.97
CA ILE A 22 -4.01 -11.07 32.54
C ILE A 22 -2.70 -10.49 32.00
N GLN A 23 -2.33 -9.27 32.38
CA GLN A 23 -1.08 -8.64 31.93
C GLN A 23 0.16 -9.41 32.43
N ASN A 24 0.13 -9.91 33.67
CA ASN A 24 1.19 -10.74 34.20
C ASN A 24 1.31 -12.08 33.43
N ALA A 25 0.19 -12.75 33.22
CA ALA A 25 0.17 -13.99 32.45
C ALA A 25 0.67 -13.80 31.00
N ILE A 26 0.32 -12.69 30.34
CA ILE A 26 0.82 -12.33 29.01
C ILE A 26 2.36 -12.20 29.02
N LYS A 27 2.92 -11.56 30.07
CA LYS A 27 4.37 -11.38 30.23
C LYS A 27 5.07 -12.71 30.54
N GLU A 28 4.56 -13.48 31.49
CA GLU A 28 5.13 -14.77 31.89
C GLU A 28 5.15 -15.78 30.74
N LEU A 29 4.09 -15.82 29.95
CA LEU A 29 3.95 -16.73 28.82
C LEU A 29 4.58 -16.20 27.51
N ASN A 30 5.17 -15.01 27.51
CA ASN A 30 5.60 -14.31 26.31
C ASN A 30 4.54 -14.36 25.19
N TYR A 31 3.26 -14.20 25.58
CA TYR A 31 2.15 -14.36 24.65
C TYR A 31 2.13 -13.23 23.63
N ILE A 32 2.28 -13.55 22.34
CA ILE A 32 2.16 -12.63 21.23
C ILE A 32 0.77 -12.81 20.62
N PRO A 33 -0.10 -11.77 20.63
CA PRO A 33 -1.43 -11.85 20.05
C PRO A 33 -1.38 -12.13 18.55
N ASN A 34 -2.16 -13.08 18.07
CA ASN A 34 -2.26 -13.38 16.65
C ASN A 34 -3.04 -12.26 15.92
N SER A 35 -2.33 -11.48 15.09
CA SER A 35 -2.91 -10.38 14.30
C SER A 35 -3.93 -10.89 13.27
N GLN A 36 -3.70 -12.06 12.66
CA GLN A 36 -4.59 -12.63 11.66
C GLN A 36 -5.94 -13.01 12.26
N ALA A 37 -5.94 -13.63 13.45
CA ALA A 37 -7.20 -13.95 14.17
C ALA A 37 -7.97 -12.69 14.59
N ARG A 38 -7.26 -11.59 14.83
CA ARG A 38 -7.84 -10.28 15.14
C ARG A 38 -8.46 -9.64 13.90
N ASN A 39 -7.77 -9.68 12.77
CA ASN A 39 -8.20 -9.12 11.48
C ASN A 39 -9.48 -9.83 10.98
N LEU A 40 -9.54 -11.16 11.08
CA LEU A 40 -10.73 -11.96 10.77
C LEU A 40 -11.96 -11.52 11.56
N LYS A 41 -11.79 -11.20 12.86
CA LYS A 41 -12.91 -10.77 13.71
C LYS A 41 -13.36 -9.34 13.45
N ARG A 42 -12.50 -8.47 12.93
CA ARG A 42 -12.78 -7.05 12.67
C ARG A 42 -13.25 -6.77 11.25
N GLN A 43 -13.14 -7.70 10.33
CA GLN A 43 -13.36 -7.52 8.87
C GLN A 43 -12.57 -6.34 8.27
N ALA A 44 -11.57 -5.83 8.98
CA ALA A 44 -10.72 -4.72 8.55
C ALA A 44 -9.29 -5.00 8.99
N SER A 45 -8.42 -5.19 8.05
CA SER A 45 -6.97 -5.27 8.27
C SER A 45 -6.41 -3.87 8.51
N ARG A 46 -5.35 -3.79 9.33
CA ARG A 46 -4.48 -2.60 9.40
C ARG A 46 -3.17 -2.84 8.67
N GLU A 47 -3.22 -3.63 7.63
CA GLU A 47 -2.08 -3.96 6.80
C GLU A 47 -2.28 -3.35 5.42
N LEU A 48 -1.26 -2.67 4.93
CA LEU A 48 -1.16 -2.09 3.60
C LEU A 48 -0.06 -2.82 2.83
N CYS A 49 -0.17 -2.85 1.51
CA CYS A 49 0.87 -3.34 0.63
C CYS A 49 1.33 -2.22 -0.30
N ALA A 50 2.63 -2.15 -0.56
CA ALA A 50 3.19 -1.32 -1.62
C ALA A 50 3.93 -2.25 -2.60
N ILE A 51 3.53 -2.22 -3.87
CA ILE A 51 4.11 -3.05 -4.93
C ILE A 51 4.76 -2.12 -5.95
N PHE A 52 6.08 -2.27 -6.10
CA PHE A 52 6.89 -1.49 -7.03
C PHE A 52 7.55 -2.41 -8.06
N PRO A 53 7.89 -1.92 -9.26
CA PRO A 53 8.68 -2.68 -10.20
C PRO A 53 10.07 -3.03 -9.66
N ASP A 54 10.69 -2.08 -8.98
CA ASP A 54 12.01 -2.18 -8.34
C ASP A 54 12.10 -1.18 -7.18
N LEU A 55 13.21 -1.17 -6.47
CA LEU A 55 13.52 -0.19 -5.41
C LEU A 55 14.77 0.65 -5.75
N GLU A 56 15.26 0.58 -6.97
CA GLU A 56 16.43 1.35 -7.42
C GLU A 56 16.01 2.76 -7.86
N ASN A 57 14.77 2.94 -8.30
CA ASN A 57 14.24 4.22 -8.72
C ASN A 57 14.01 5.14 -7.52
N LEU A 58 14.73 6.26 -7.48
CA LEU A 58 14.66 7.25 -6.41
C LEU A 58 13.24 7.84 -6.22
N CYS A 59 12.46 7.95 -7.29
CA CYS A 59 11.08 8.44 -7.23
C CYS A 59 10.21 7.49 -6.38
N TYR A 60 10.40 6.18 -6.52
CA TYR A 60 9.65 5.18 -5.74
C TYR A 60 10.03 5.24 -4.25
N ASN A 61 11.29 5.55 -3.93
CA ASN A 61 11.74 5.72 -2.57
C ASN A 61 11.06 6.90 -1.86
N GLU A 62 10.83 8.01 -2.57
CA GLU A 62 10.10 9.16 -2.01
C GLU A 62 8.61 8.84 -1.77
N PHE A 63 7.96 8.13 -2.70
CA PHE A 63 6.60 7.62 -2.48
C PHE A 63 6.55 6.71 -1.24
N LEU A 64 7.47 5.74 -1.19
CA LEU A 64 7.54 4.76 -0.11
C LEU A 64 7.73 5.43 1.25
N LYS A 65 8.61 6.41 1.33
CA LYS A 65 8.86 7.19 2.55
C LYS A 65 7.59 7.92 3.03
N GLY A 66 6.88 8.57 2.11
CA GLY A 66 5.62 9.26 2.43
C GLY A 66 4.54 8.29 2.92
N ILE A 67 4.37 7.16 2.23
CA ILE A 67 3.41 6.12 2.60
C ILE A 67 3.76 5.55 3.99
N LEU A 68 5.02 5.20 4.22
CA LEU A 68 5.49 4.60 5.47
C LEU A 68 5.23 5.52 6.66
N MET A 69 5.65 6.78 6.57
CA MET A 69 5.45 7.78 7.63
C MET A 69 3.96 7.94 7.99
N LYS A 70 3.09 7.97 6.97
CA LYS A 70 1.65 8.11 7.22
C LYS A 70 1.02 6.82 7.76
N ALA A 71 1.41 5.67 7.25
CA ALA A 71 0.94 4.37 7.72
C ALA A 71 1.27 4.19 9.22
N GLU A 72 2.53 4.42 9.61
CA GLU A 72 2.98 4.32 11.01
C GLU A 72 2.20 5.25 11.93
N SER A 73 2.06 6.54 11.56
CA SER A 73 1.31 7.53 12.36
C SER A 73 -0.17 7.17 12.49
N SER A 74 -0.70 6.34 11.60
CA SER A 74 -2.10 5.89 11.58
C SER A 74 -2.27 4.46 12.13
N ASN A 75 -1.22 3.86 12.70
CA ASN A 75 -1.19 2.48 13.19
C ASN A 75 -1.51 1.43 12.12
N TYR A 76 -1.02 1.64 10.90
CA TYR A 76 -1.00 0.65 9.84
C TYR A 76 0.41 0.08 9.68
N SER A 77 0.49 -1.22 9.36
CA SER A 77 1.73 -1.86 8.90
C SER A 77 1.81 -1.77 7.38
N LEU A 78 2.99 -1.54 6.84
CA LEU A 78 3.24 -1.51 5.40
C LEU A 78 4.14 -2.69 5.00
N ASN A 79 3.66 -3.53 4.10
CA ASN A 79 4.44 -4.58 3.45
C ASN A 79 4.89 -4.08 2.08
N ILE A 80 6.18 -4.23 1.78
CA ILE A 80 6.79 -3.78 0.53
C ILE A 80 7.17 -5.01 -0.28
N SER A 81 6.84 -5.00 -1.58
CA SER A 81 7.13 -6.09 -2.50
C SER A 81 7.57 -5.55 -3.86
N CYS A 82 8.40 -6.31 -4.58
CA CYS A 82 8.82 -5.98 -5.94
C CYS A 82 8.19 -6.93 -6.95
N SER A 83 7.63 -6.36 -8.02
CA SER A 83 7.09 -7.14 -9.14
C SER A 83 8.14 -7.44 -10.21
N TYR A 84 9.28 -6.76 -10.20
CA TYR A 84 10.36 -6.89 -11.18
C TYR A 84 9.90 -6.67 -12.63
N ASN A 85 8.88 -5.83 -12.83
CA ASN A 85 8.18 -5.64 -14.10
C ASN A 85 7.61 -6.94 -14.72
N ASP A 86 7.41 -7.98 -13.91
CA ASP A 86 6.79 -9.23 -14.30
C ASP A 86 5.29 -9.21 -13.96
N ILE A 87 4.45 -9.39 -14.99
CA ILE A 87 2.98 -9.36 -14.87
C ILE A 87 2.48 -10.46 -13.95
N SER A 88 3.03 -11.67 -14.05
CA SER A 88 2.60 -12.82 -13.27
C SER A 88 2.94 -12.62 -11.79
N GLN A 89 4.13 -12.09 -11.53
CA GLN A 89 4.56 -11.74 -10.19
C GLN A 89 3.67 -10.64 -9.58
N GLU A 90 3.37 -9.57 -10.34
CA GLU A 90 2.47 -8.50 -9.90
C GLU A 90 1.09 -9.04 -9.53
N GLN A 91 0.49 -9.86 -10.41
CA GLN A 91 -0.82 -10.47 -10.17
C GLN A 91 -0.81 -11.39 -8.95
N MET A 92 0.24 -12.18 -8.76
CA MET A 92 0.41 -13.01 -7.58
C MET A 92 0.50 -12.18 -6.29
N LEU A 93 1.26 -11.10 -6.29
CA LEU A 93 1.40 -10.21 -5.13
C LEU A 93 0.06 -9.54 -4.77
N ILE A 94 -0.68 -9.06 -5.77
CA ILE A 94 -2.01 -8.47 -5.58
C ILE A 94 -2.97 -9.52 -5.01
N THR A 95 -3.03 -10.72 -5.60
CA THR A 95 -3.90 -11.82 -5.13
C THR A 95 -3.56 -12.22 -3.70
N ASN A 96 -2.29 -12.27 -3.34
CA ASN A 96 -1.84 -12.54 -1.97
C ASN A 96 -2.28 -11.46 -0.99
N ALA A 97 -2.20 -10.17 -1.37
CA ALA A 97 -2.68 -9.08 -0.52
C ALA A 97 -4.20 -9.14 -0.32
N VAL A 98 -4.96 -9.46 -1.37
CA VAL A 98 -6.41 -9.71 -1.29
C VAL A 98 -6.73 -10.87 -0.35
N SER A 99 -6.06 -12.02 -0.51
CA SER A 99 -6.30 -13.22 0.31
C SER A 99 -5.97 -13.00 1.80
N LYS A 100 -5.02 -12.13 2.09
CA LYS A 100 -4.65 -11.71 3.45
C LYS A 100 -5.51 -10.59 4.01
N HIS A 101 -6.53 -10.15 3.26
CA HIS A 101 -7.44 -9.07 3.63
C HIS A 101 -6.72 -7.75 3.94
N TYR A 102 -5.73 -7.36 3.16
CA TYR A 102 -5.09 -6.07 3.32
C TYR A 102 -6.08 -4.94 3.07
N ALA A 103 -5.92 -3.82 3.75
CA ALA A 103 -6.82 -2.68 3.65
C ALA A 103 -6.66 -1.94 2.31
N GLY A 104 -5.46 -1.97 1.73
CA GLY A 104 -5.20 -1.32 0.45
C GLY A 104 -3.83 -1.67 -0.12
N ILE A 105 -3.68 -1.40 -1.41
CA ILE A 105 -2.45 -1.63 -2.18
C ILE A 105 -2.06 -0.32 -2.86
N PHE A 106 -0.83 0.15 -2.63
CA PHE A 106 -0.16 1.15 -3.45
C PHE A 106 0.61 0.43 -4.55
N LEU A 107 0.41 0.81 -5.80
CA LEU A 107 0.88 0.03 -6.95
C LEU A 107 1.48 0.91 -8.04
N VAL A 108 2.73 0.66 -8.41
CA VAL A 108 3.27 1.06 -9.70
C VAL A 108 3.14 -0.12 -10.64
N THR A 109 2.04 -0.15 -11.40
CA THR A 109 1.72 -1.33 -12.23
C THR A 109 2.66 -1.48 -13.41
N CYS A 110 3.01 -2.73 -13.76
CA CYS A 110 3.71 -3.07 -15.01
C CYS A 110 2.75 -3.43 -16.16
N GLN A 111 1.44 -3.42 -15.92
CA GLN A 111 0.41 -3.79 -16.89
C GLN A 111 -0.76 -2.78 -16.96
N PRO A 112 -0.51 -1.48 -17.23
CA PRO A 112 -1.57 -0.46 -17.18
C PRO A 112 -2.72 -0.72 -18.17
N GLN A 113 -2.48 -1.48 -19.22
CA GLN A 113 -3.49 -1.88 -20.22
C GLN A 113 -4.42 -3.00 -19.73
N ASN A 114 -4.09 -3.73 -18.66
CA ASN A 114 -4.89 -4.85 -18.16
C ASN A 114 -5.99 -4.41 -17.18
N THR A 115 -6.82 -3.49 -17.61
CA THR A 115 -7.91 -2.91 -16.80
C THR A 115 -8.90 -3.94 -16.27
N LYS A 116 -9.15 -5.01 -17.06
CA LYS A 116 -10.08 -6.07 -16.64
C LYS A 116 -9.65 -6.77 -15.38
N PHE A 117 -8.36 -7.00 -15.19
CA PHE A 117 -7.83 -7.61 -13.97
C PHE A 117 -8.09 -6.71 -12.76
N PHE A 118 -7.76 -5.43 -12.85
CA PHE A 118 -7.95 -4.49 -11.73
C PHE A 118 -9.41 -4.25 -11.42
N GLN A 119 -10.28 -4.11 -12.44
CA GLN A 119 -11.72 -4.00 -12.26
C GLN A 119 -12.29 -5.22 -11.54
N ASN A 120 -11.87 -6.43 -11.92
CA ASN A 120 -12.29 -7.66 -11.26
C ASN A 120 -11.91 -7.67 -9.78
N ILE A 121 -10.70 -7.24 -9.43
CA ILE A 121 -10.26 -7.13 -8.03
C ILE A 121 -11.15 -6.15 -7.26
N GLN A 122 -11.37 -4.93 -7.77
CA GLN A 122 -12.17 -3.91 -7.09
C GLN A 122 -13.64 -4.29 -6.95
N GLN A 123 -14.21 -5.00 -7.91
CA GLN A 123 -15.62 -5.40 -7.89
C GLN A 123 -15.92 -6.52 -6.90
N HIS A 124 -14.98 -7.43 -6.68
CA HIS A 124 -15.22 -8.64 -5.90
C HIS A 124 -14.55 -8.65 -4.53
N HIS A 125 -13.67 -7.69 -4.25
CA HIS A 125 -12.91 -7.66 -3.00
C HIS A 125 -12.93 -6.26 -2.36
N PRO A 126 -13.10 -6.15 -1.04
CA PRO A 126 -13.11 -4.88 -0.31
C PRO A 126 -11.66 -4.39 -0.08
N ILE A 127 -10.90 -4.18 -1.15
CA ILE A 127 -9.53 -3.69 -1.11
C ILE A 127 -9.39 -2.46 -1.99
N GLU A 128 -8.74 -1.42 -1.46
CA GLU A 128 -8.50 -0.20 -2.22
C GLU A 128 -7.21 -0.31 -3.04
N LEU A 129 -7.27 0.05 -4.32
CA LEU A 129 -6.11 0.14 -5.20
C LEU A 129 -5.76 1.60 -5.46
N VAL A 130 -4.56 2.00 -5.06
CA VAL A 130 -4.00 3.34 -5.30
C VAL A 130 -2.87 3.20 -6.29
N PHE A 131 -3.05 3.76 -7.48
CA PHE A 131 -2.04 3.70 -8.53
C PHE A 131 -1.07 4.87 -8.43
N LEU A 132 0.21 4.56 -8.61
CA LEU A 132 1.31 5.52 -8.58
C LEU A 132 2.00 5.53 -9.95
N GLU A 133 2.37 6.71 -10.46
CA GLU A 133 3.12 6.93 -11.72
C GLU A 133 2.46 6.38 -12.99
N ARG A 134 1.96 5.15 -12.96
CA ARG A 134 1.39 4.48 -14.12
C ARG A 134 -0.11 4.30 -13.91
N LEU A 135 -0.89 5.07 -14.67
CA LEU A 135 -2.35 5.06 -14.63
C LEU A 135 -2.89 3.91 -15.50
N PRO A 136 -3.77 3.05 -14.97
CA PRO A 136 -4.50 2.09 -15.80
C PRO A 136 -5.38 2.78 -16.84
N ASP A 137 -5.41 2.22 -18.05
CA ASP A 137 -6.20 2.77 -19.16
C ASP A 137 -7.69 2.81 -18.83
N LYS A 138 -8.33 3.96 -19.00
CA LYS A 138 -9.80 4.11 -18.92
C LYS A 138 -10.43 3.58 -17.61
N MET A 139 -9.73 3.67 -16.50
CA MET A 139 -10.28 3.36 -15.18
C MET A 139 -10.43 4.63 -14.35
N ASP A 140 -11.54 4.71 -13.61
CA ASP A 140 -11.71 5.69 -12.55
C ASP A 140 -11.13 5.10 -11.27
N VAL A 141 -9.95 5.58 -10.89
CA VAL A 141 -9.17 5.05 -9.77
C VAL A 141 -8.47 6.17 -9.01
N ILE A 142 -8.07 5.89 -7.78
CA ILE A 142 -7.17 6.77 -7.05
C ILE A 142 -5.78 6.68 -7.71
N TYR A 143 -5.34 7.79 -8.25
CA TYR A 143 -4.05 7.90 -8.93
C TYR A 143 -3.22 9.05 -8.39
N TYR A 144 -1.92 8.82 -8.28
CA TYR A 144 -0.94 9.81 -7.92
C TYR A 144 0.29 9.71 -8.86
N GLY A 145 0.59 10.78 -9.56
CA GLY A 145 1.71 10.80 -10.50
C GLY A 145 1.98 12.20 -11.02
N PHE A 146 3.01 12.31 -11.83
CA PHE A 146 3.42 13.57 -12.47
C PHE A 146 2.86 13.66 -13.88
N ASP A 147 2.45 14.87 -14.30
CA ASP A 147 2.12 15.15 -15.70
C ASP A 147 3.41 15.40 -16.48
N ASN A 148 4.16 14.32 -16.73
CA ASN A 148 5.44 14.38 -17.42
C ASN A 148 5.29 14.97 -18.83
N TYR A 149 4.17 14.67 -19.52
CA TYR A 149 3.92 15.21 -20.85
C TYR A 149 3.85 16.75 -20.84
N LYS A 150 2.98 17.32 -20.01
CA LYS A 150 2.85 18.79 -19.93
C LYS A 150 4.14 19.46 -19.48
N THR A 151 4.80 18.87 -18.51
CA THR A 151 6.06 19.40 -17.99
C THR A 151 7.13 19.44 -19.07
N LEU A 152 7.37 18.35 -19.77
CA LEU A 152 8.38 18.28 -20.83
C LEU A 152 7.99 19.12 -22.04
N HIS A 153 6.72 19.15 -22.41
CA HIS A 153 6.21 20.02 -23.48
C HIS A 153 6.46 21.49 -23.15
N TYR A 154 6.15 21.92 -21.91
CA TYR A 154 6.41 23.28 -21.47
C TYR A 154 7.90 23.62 -21.50
N LEU A 155 8.75 22.79 -20.90
CA LEU A 155 10.20 23.01 -20.85
C LEU A 155 10.81 23.10 -22.26
N THR A 156 10.44 22.17 -23.16
CA THR A 156 10.90 22.20 -24.56
C THR A 156 10.45 23.47 -25.28
N SER A 157 9.21 23.89 -25.03
CA SER A 157 8.70 25.15 -25.61
C SER A 157 9.48 26.37 -25.11
N GLN A 158 9.91 26.42 -23.86
CA GLN A 158 10.74 27.48 -23.32
C GLN A 158 12.14 27.49 -23.97
N LEU A 159 12.75 26.32 -24.15
CA LEU A 159 14.05 26.23 -24.83
C LEU A 159 13.96 26.75 -26.26
N ILE A 160 12.94 26.37 -27.02
CA ILE A 160 12.70 26.83 -28.39
C ILE A 160 12.49 28.35 -28.44
N LYS A 161 11.68 28.91 -27.53
CA LYS A 161 11.46 30.37 -27.43
C LYS A 161 12.74 31.15 -27.15
N ASN A 162 13.64 30.57 -26.35
CA ASN A 162 14.93 31.17 -26.01
C ASN A 162 15.96 30.99 -27.12
N GLY A 163 15.59 30.46 -28.29
CA GLY A 163 16.44 30.36 -29.48
C GLY A 163 17.27 29.08 -29.58
N TYR A 164 17.16 28.15 -28.61
CA TYR A 164 17.85 26.85 -28.72
C TYR A 164 17.22 26.03 -29.84
N ARG A 165 18.07 25.42 -30.70
CA ARG A 165 17.66 24.60 -31.87
C ARG A 165 18.05 23.15 -31.72
N ASP A 166 19.20 22.90 -31.15
CA ASP A 166 19.72 21.56 -30.93
C ASP A 166 19.45 21.18 -29.48
N ILE A 167 18.44 20.34 -29.29
CA ILE A 167 17.95 19.92 -27.96
C ILE A 167 18.08 18.42 -27.87
N ALA A 168 18.80 17.91 -26.86
CA ALA A 168 18.93 16.51 -26.57
C ALA A 168 18.19 16.15 -25.27
N LEU A 169 17.54 15.00 -25.24
CA LEU A 169 16.97 14.39 -24.04
C LEU A 169 17.85 13.22 -23.64
N LEU A 170 18.33 13.23 -22.41
CA LEU A 170 19.01 12.09 -21.79
C LEU A 170 17.98 11.27 -20.99
N THR A 171 17.84 9.99 -21.28
CA THR A 171 16.92 9.05 -20.64
C THR A 171 17.69 7.97 -19.89
#